data_520b29f176e01bd7c50827de8dedff01
#
_entry.id   520b29f176e01bd7c50827de8dedff01
#
_cell.length_a   1.000
_cell.length_b   1.000
_cell.length_c   1.000
_cell.angle_alpha   90.00
_cell.angle_beta   90.00
_cell.angle_gamma   90.00
#
_symmetry.space_group_name_H-M   'P 1'
#
loop_
_entity.id
_entity.type
_entity.pdbx_description
1 polymer ?
#
loop_
_entity_poly.entity_id
_entity_poly.type
_entity_poly.pdbx_seq_one_letter_code
_entity_poly.pdbx_strand_id
1 'polypeptide(L)'
;MKYWIIAVWSAIVVAALLAPCLKAQQSNANSAPASNSTTSVTDDVLFQPPMADQTEPADRVRYGGSEIDFGLALPLTVYTSLGQNSGWQIGFLGGIVAGFGSERTTLYLKSADFHAGIPVSFRKGKWSARFQFYHVSSHLGGDYAVISGFQPFHYSREVVQALVAYDLPHHLRIYGGPRVLVRTYPQVGRWTLQAGSEWFPPSLSGHHWKFYLADDFQTRQEVAWQTNISVEPGIQWTTGKGEPVARVEGWFYSGQEPFGELYARRERVVGAQVIFTLEPALKSIILHRH
;
A
#
# COMPACT_ATOMS: atom_id res chain seq x y z
N MET A 1 14.41 -18.46 14.47
CA MET A 1 14.64 -17.67 15.69
C MET A 1 15.16 -16.24 15.47
N LYS A 2 15.96 -15.92 14.45
CA LYS A 2 16.51 -14.56 14.22
C LYS A 2 15.48 -13.50 13.73
N TYR A 3 14.35 -13.89 13.23
CA TYR A 3 13.35 -12.96 12.62
C TYR A 3 12.32 -12.41 13.61
N TRP A 4 12.09 -13.09 14.72
CA TRP A 4 11.28 -12.58 15.83
C TRP A 4 11.89 -11.34 16.48
N ILE A 5 13.21 -11.26 16.47
CA ILE A 5 13.94 -10.12 17.04
C ILE A 5 13.68 -8.83 16.24
N ILE A 6 13.60 -8.91 14.90
CA ILE A 6 13.36 -7.72 14.05
C ILE A 6 11.92 -7.23 14.20
N ALA A 7 10.93 -8.12 14.25
CA ALA A 7 9.53 -7.74 14.47
C ALA A 7 9.32 -7.12 15.86
N VAL A 8 9.99 -7.67 16.88
CA VAL A 8 9.97 -7.10 18.25
C VAL A 8 10.69 -5.75 18.30
N TRP A 9 11.79 -5.57 17.57
CA TRP A 9 12.51 -4.29 17.50
C TRP A 9 11.71 -3.21 16.76
N SER A 10 10.99 -3.57 15.70
CA SER A 10 10.10 -2.61 14.99
C SER A 10 8.96 -2.16 15.90
N ALA A 11 8.34 -3.07 16.65
CA ALA A 11 7.31 -2.74 17.65
C ALA A 11 7.89 -1.91 18.82
N ILE A 12 9.11 -2.17 19.25
CA ILE A 12 9.80 -1.42 20.32
C ILE A 12 10.19 -0.03 19.83
N VAL A 13 10.66 0.14 18.60
CA VAL A 13 10.97 1.44 18.00
C VAL A 13 9.71 2.30 17.89
N VAL A 14 8.60 1.73 17.42
CA VAL A 14 7.30 2.41 17.39
C VAL A 14 6.84 2.79 18.81
N ALA A 15 6.96 1.89 19.77
CA ALA A 15 6.61 2.14 21.17
C ALA A 15 7.54 3.19 21.83
N ALA A 16 8.83 3.19 21.52
CA ALA A 16 9.80 4.17 22.03
C ALA A 16 9.59 5.58 21.43
N LEU A 17 9.14 5.69 20.19
CA LEU A 17 8.77 6.95 19.56
C LEU A 17 7.44 7.51 20.09
N LEU A 18 6.55 6.64 20.61
CA LEU A 18 5.27 7.03 21.21
C LEU A 18 5.41 7.50 22.68
N ALA A 19 6.42 7.03 23.41
CA ALA A 19 6.61 7.31 24.83
C ALA A 19 6.76 8.82 25.18
N PRO A 20 7.44 9.67 24.39
CA PRO A 20 7.50 11.10 24.65
C PRO A 20 6.16 11.81 24.45
N CYS A 21 5.36 11.39 23.46
CA CYS A 21 4.05 11.97 23.19
C CYS A 21 3.04 11.70 24.32
N LEU A 22 3.09 10.53 24.94
CA LEU A 22 2.22 10.18 26.05
C LEU A 22 2.51 11.00 27.33
N LYS A 23 3.77 11.36 27.57
CA LYS A 23 4.17 12.21 28.71
C LYS A 23 3.82 13.69 28.54
N ALA A 24 3.86 14.22 27.33
CA ALA A 24 3.50 15.61 27.06
C ALA A 24 2.00 15.88 27.22
N GLN A 25 1.15 14.87 27.12
CA GLN A 25 -0.30 15.03 27.20
C GLN A 25 -0.86 14.98 28.62
N GLN A 26 -0.13 14.44 29.60
CA GLN A 26 -0.55 14.47 31.00
C GLN A 26 -0.46 15.85 31.66
N SER A 27 0.30 16.79 31.06
CA SER A 27 0.49 18.14 31.61
C SER A 27 -0.52 19.19 31.11
N ASN A 28 -1.35 18.91 30.09
CA ASN A 28 -2.29 19.88 29.49
C ASN A 28 -3.76 19.48 29.56
N ALA A 29 -4.14 18.62 30.51
CA ALA A 29 -5.52 18.12 30.65
C ALA A 29 -6.49 19.10 31.36
N ASN A 30 -6.12 20.35 31.58
CA ASN A 30 -7.02 21.38 32.12
C ASN A 30 -7.15 22.53 31.12
N SER A 31 -8.32 22.63 30.51
CA SER A 31 -8.84 23.76 29.72
C SER A 31 -8.74 23.66 28.20
N ALA A 32 -9.73 22.97 27.58
CA ALA A 32 -10.37 23.46 26.36
C ALA A 32 -11.66 22.64 26.08
N PRO A 33 -12.77 23.25 25.60
CA PRO A 33 -13.99 22.51 25.31
C PRO A 33 -13.75 21.56 24.13
N ALA A 34 -14.24 20.33 24.27
CA ALA A 34 -14.19 19.31 23.23
C ALA A 34 -14.89 19.83 21.98
N SER A 35 -14.14 20.25 20.97
CA SER A 35 -14.67 20.39 19.63
C SER A 35 -14.92 18.97 19.11
N ASN A 36 -16.17 18.56 19.02
CA ASN A 36 -16.60 17.39 18.27
C ASN A 36 -16.23 17.63 16.79
N SER A 37 -15.04 17.26 16.39
CA SER A 37 -14.71 17.12 14.98
C SER A 37 -15.42 15.87 14.47
N THR A 38 -16.67 16.04 14.05
CA THR A 38 -17.37 15.08 13.21
C THR A 38 -16.57 15.04 11.90
N THR A 39 -15.76 14.02 11.72
CA THR A 39 -15.09 13.77 10.45
C THR A 39 -16.18 13.48 9.45
N SER A 40 -16.53 14.47 8.61
CA SER A 40 -17.46 14.26 7.51
C SER A 40 -16.86 13.19 6.59
N VAL A 41 -17.62 12.14 6.30
CA VAL A 41 -17.26 11.17 5.27
C VAL A 41 -17.36 11.92 3.95
N THR A 42 -16.24 12.21 3.31
CA THR A 42 -16.18 12.85 2.00
C THR A 42 -16.29 11.79 0.89
N ASP A 43 -16.71 12.20 -0.31
CA ASP A 43 -16.91 11.32 -1.48
C ASP A 43 -15.64 10.59 -1.95
N ASP A 44 -14.45 10.95 -1.43
CA ASP A 44 -13.21 10.62 -2.06
C ASP A 44 -12.84 9.17 -1.87
N VAL A 45 -12.33 8.69 -0.81
CA VAL A 45 -11.90 7.30 -0.68
C VAL A 45 -12.33 6.75 0.68
N LEU A 46 -13.27 5.80 0.70
CA LEU A 46 -13.78 5.24 1.94
C LEU A 46 -12.77 4.30 2.63
N PHE A 47 -11.93 3.63 1.84
CA PHE A 47 -10.83 2.82 2.33
C PHE A 47 -9.53 3.25 1.64
N GLN A 48 -8.60 3.83 2.39
CA GLN A 48 -7.28 4.16 1.87
C GLN A 48 -6.49 2.87 1.62
N PRO A 49 -5.97 2.65 0.40
CA PRO A 49 -5.08 1.52 0.14
C PRO A 49 -3.86 1.56 1.08
N PRO A 50 -3.36 0.39 1.54
CA PRO A 50 -2.15 0.33 2.36
C PRO A 50 -0.96 1.00 1.68
N MET A 51 -0.31 1.96 2.35
CA MET A 51 0.77 2.76 1.75
C MET A 51 2.02 1.94 1.49
N ALA A 52 2.38 1.03 2.39
CA ALA A 52 3.58 0.22 2.30
C ALA A 52 3.37 -1.18 1.69
N ASP A 53 2.17 -1.47 1.15
CA ASP A 53 1.91 -2.72 0.42
C ASP A 53 2.56 -2.68 -0.98
N GLN A 54 3.59 -3.48 -1.18
CA GLN A 54 4.33 -3.55 -2.44
C GLN A 54 3.51 -4.11 -3.60
N THR A 55 2.43 -4.81 -3.31
CA THR A 55 1.54 -5.41 -4.31
C THR A 55 0.34 -4.52 -4.66
N GLU A 56 0.12 -3.42 -3.93
CA GLU A 56 -0.94 -2.45 -4.25
C GLU A 56 -0.53 -1.61 -5.46
N PRO A 57 -1.34 -1.54 -6.54
CA PRO A 57 -1.05 -0.67 -7.67
C PRO A 57 -1.03 0.81 -7.25
N ALA A 58 -0.01 1.53 -7.69
CA ALA A 58 0.14 2.96 -7.44
C ALA A 58 0.87 3.64 -8.60
N ASP A 59 0.60 4.93 -8.81
CA ASP A 59 1.34 5.77 -9.77
C ASP A 59 2.68 6.13 -9.15
N ARG A 60 3.71 5.33 -9.43
CA ARG A 60 5.01 5.44 -8.76
C ARG A 60 6.19 5.27 -9.68
N VAL A 61 7.30 5.90 -9.31
CA VAL A 61 8.63 5.60 -9.77
C VAL A 61 9.47 5.23 -8.56
N ARG A 62 10.08 4.06 -8.57
CA ARG A 62 10.86 3.50 -7.47
C ARG A 62 12.25 3.13 -7.97
N TYR A 63 13.26 3.45 -7.16
CA TYR A 63 14.64 3.06 -7.37
C TYR A 63 15.17 2.34 -6.14
N GLY A 64 15.72 1.16 -6.33
CA GLY A 64 16.33 0.39 -5.24
C GLY A 64 17.30 -0.66 -5.76
N GLY A 65 18.44 -0.81 -5.10
CA GLY A 65 19.48 -1.70 -5.58
C GLY A 65 20.02 -1.24 -6.93
N SER A 66 19.82 -2.04 -7.98
CA SER A 66 20.18 -1.72 -9.37
C SER A 66 18.95 -1.67 -10.29
N GLU A 67 17.77 -1.51 -9.73
CA GLU A 67 16.50 -1.63 -10.43
C GLU A 67 15.67 -0.34 -10.32
N ILE A 68 14.90 -0.08 -11.37
CA ILE A 68 13.91 1.00 -11.43
C ILE A 68 12.55 0.37 -11.71
N ASP A 69 11.56 0.66 -10.90
CA ASP A 69 10.19 0.21 -11.13
C ASP A 69 9.29 1.39 -11.44
N PHE A 70 8.38 1.17 -12.37
CA PHE A 70 7.31 2.09 -12.71
C PHE A 70 5.97 1.41 -12.41
N GLY A 71 5.11 2.13 -11.71
CA GLY A 71 3.74 1.71 -11.46
C GLY A 71 2.74 2.72 -12.03
N LEU A 72 1.63 2.22 -12.53
CA LEU A 72 0.47 3.01 -12.93
C LEU A 72 -0.77 2.35 -12.32
N ALA A 73 -1.60 3.15 -11.66
CA ALA A 73 -2.88 2.72 -11.13
C ALA A 73 -4.02 3.55 -11.78
N LEU A 74 -5.11 2.87 -12.10
CA LEU A 74 -6.32 3.47 -12.67
C LEU A 74 -7.51 3.12 -11.78
N PRO A 75 -7.67 3.79 -10.62
CA PRO A 75 -8.82 3.61 -9.76
C PRO A 75 -10.03 4.36 -10.36
N LEU A 76 -11.15 3.67 -10.52
CA LEU A 76 -12.42 4.24 -10.95
C LEU A 76 -13.47 3.94 -9.90
N THR A 77 -14.14 4.97 -9.39
CA THR A 77 -15.32 4.80 -8.56
C THR A 77 -16.53 4.71 -9.46
N VAL A 78 -17.29 3.62 -9.33
CA VAL A 78 -18.49 3.36 -10.14
C VAL A 78 -19.74 3.78 -9.39
N TYR A 79 -19.78 3.55 -8.08
CA TYR A 79 -20.93 3.88 -7.25
C TYR A 79 -20.48 4.22 -5.83
N THR A 80 -21.10 5.25 -5.26
CA THR A 80 -20.90 5.65 -3.86
C THR A 80 -22.24 5.93 -3.22
N SER A 81 -22.45 5.42 -2.00
CA SER A 81 -23.57 5.74 -1.14
C SER A 81 -23.06 6.24 0.20
N LEU A 82 -23.42 7.46 0.57
CA LEU A 82 -22.97 8.10 1.80
C LEU A 82 -24.16 8.33 2.76
N GLY A 83 -23.93 8.02 4.02
CA GLY A 83 -24.78 8.41 5.15
C GLY A 83 -24.02 9.37 6.06
N GLN A 84 -24.63 9.84 7.15
CA GLN A 84 -24.01 10.81 8.06
C GLN A 84 -22.65 10.37 8.62
N ASN A 85 -22.50 9.09 9.01
CA ASN A 85 -21.27 8.55 9.56
C ASN A 85 -20.84 7.23 8.92
N SER A 86 -21.42 6.86 7.78
CA SER A 86 -21.10 5.61 7.10
C SER A 86 -21.27 5.77 5.60
N GLY A 87 -20.56 4.96 4.85
CA GLY A 87 -20.67 4.91 3.41
C GLY A 87 -20.14 3.60 2.87
N TRP A 88 -20.51 3.30 1.64
CA TRP A 88 -19.93 2.22 0.88
C TRP A 88 -19.72 2.64 -0.58
N GLN A 89 -18.75 2.03 -1.22
CA GLN A 89 -18.28 2.41 -2.54
C GLN A 89 -17.90 1.14 -3.31
N ILE A 90 -18.28 1.09 -4.58
CA ILE A 90 -17.84 0.07 -5.52
C ILE A 90 -17.00 0.76 -6.59
N GLY A 91 -15.87 0.14 -6.93
CA GLY A 91 -14.99 0.66 -7.96
C GLY A 91 -14.47 -0.41 -8.91
N PHE A 92 -13.64 0.04 -9.82
CA PHE A 92 -12.75 -0.76 -10.64
C PHE A 92 -11.33 -0.27 -10.41
N LEU A 93 -10.40 -1.19 -10.29
CA LEU A 93 -8.97 -0.88 -10.19
C LEU A 93 -8.24 -1.63 -11.30
N GLY A 94 -7.68 -0.89 -12.24
CA GLY A 94 -6.69 -1.38 -13.19
C GLY A 94 -5.30 -0.94 -12.77
N GLY A 95 -4.26 -1.69 -13.15
CA GLY A 95 -2.90 -1.27 -12.86
C GLY A 95 -1.86 -2.10 -13.58
N ILE A 96 -0.68 -1.50 -13.71
CA ILE A 96 0.53 -2.17 -14.20
C ILE A 96 1.69 -1.76 -13.30
N VAL A 97 2.56 -2.71 -12.99
CA VAL A 97 3.85 -2.46 -12.36
C VAL A 97 4.91 -3.13 -13.20
N ALA A 98 5.91 -2.37 -13.67
CA ALA A 98 6.99 -2.87 -14.50
C ALA A 98 8.34 -2.58 -13.84
N GLY A 99 9.14 -3.61 -13.65
CA GLY A 99 10.51 -3.52 -13.14
C GLY A 99 11.52 -3.56 -14.26
N PHE A 100 12.54 -2.72 -14.14
CA PHE A 100 13.65 -2.63 -15.10
C PHE A 100 14.97 -2.82 -14.36
N GLY A 101 15.80 -3.69 -14.90
CA GLY A 101 17.19 -3.83 -14.50
C GLY A 101 18.11 -3.09 -15.46
N SER A 102 19.35 -2.88 -15.04
CA SER A 102 20.38 -2.30 -15.90
C SER A 102 21.59 -3.22 -16.01
N GLU A 103 22.08 -3.43 -17.22
CA GLU A 103 23.36 -4.06 -17.47
C GLU A 103 24.24 -3.12 -18.30
N ARG A 104 25.38 -2.71 -17.71
CA ARG A 104 26.28 -1.69 -18.28
C ARG A 104 25.52 -0.38 -18.55
N THR A 105 25.19 -0.12 -19.83
CA THR A 105 24.47 1.09 -20.27
C THR A 105 23.07 0.78 -20.82
N THR A 106 22.64 -0.48 -20.76
CA THR A 106 21.37 -0.92 -21.34
C THR A 106 20.36 -1.16 -20.24
N LEU A 107 19.20 -0.54 -20.37
CA LEU A 107 18.03 -0.80 -19.55
C LEU A 107 17.23 -1.93 -20.20
N TYR A 108 16.84 -2.93 -19.43
CA TYR A 108 16.01 -4.05 -19.91
C TYR A 108 14.79 -4.25 -19.00
N LEU A 109 13.69 -4.70 -19.59
CA LEU A 109 12.52 -5.10 -18.83
C LEU A 109 12.84 -6.37 -18.02
N LYS A 110 12.64 -6.31 -16.71
CA LYS A 110 12.77 -7.46 -15.80
C LYS A 110 11.46 -8.24 -15.73
N SER A 111 10.37 -7.56 -15.38
CA SER A 111 9.03 -8.14 -15.25
C SER A 111 7.97 -7.06 -15.40
N ALA A 112 6.77 -7.45 -15.82
CA ALA A 112 5.59 -6.61 -15.81
C ALA A 112 4.39 -7.37 -15.26
N ASP A 113 3.75 -6.81 -14.23
CA ASP A 113 2.55 -7.34 -13.59
C ASP A 113 1.35 -6.47 -13.96
N PHE A 114 0.29 -7.12 -14.42
CA PHE A 114 -0.98 -6.49 -14.79
C PHE A 114 -2.04 -6.84 -13.75
N HIS A 115 -2.74 -5.83 -13.26
CA HIS A 115 -3.77 -5.94 -12.25
C HIS A 115 -5.12 -5.47 -12.80
N ALA A 116 -6.18 -6.22 -12.51
CA ALA A 116 -7.55 -5.79 -12.77
C ALA A 116 -8.47 -6.31 -11.66
N GLY A 117 -9.26 -5.44 -11.03
CA GLY A 117 -10.06 -5.84 -9.89
C GLY A 117 -11.25 -4.94 -9.60
N ILE A 118 -12.12 -5.45 -8.73
CA ILE A 118 -13.34 -4.77 -8.27
C ILE A 118 -13.23 -4.64 -6.75
N PRO A 119 -12.84 -3.47 -6.23
CA PRO A 119 -12.89 -3.16 -4.81
C PRO A 119 -14.32 -2.75 -4.40
N VAL A 120 -14.75 -3.26 -3.25
CA VAL A 120 -15.92 -2.79 -2.50
C VAL A 120 -15.41 -2.27 -1.17
N SER A 121 -15.56 -0.98 -0.94
CA SER A 121 -15.08 -0.30 0.27
C SER A 121 -16.24 0.13 1.15
N PHE A 122 -16.02 0.08 2.46
CA PHE A 122 -16.97 0.48 3.46
C PHE A 122 -16.29 1.35 4.51
N ARG A 123 -17.00 2.34 5.04
CA ARG A 123 -16.55 3.13 6.19
C ARG A 123 -17.70 3.39 7.16
N LYS A 124 -17.42 3.27 8.46
CA LYS A 124 -18.32 3.67 9.54
C LYS A 124 -17.50 4.23 10.69
N GLY A 125 -17.56 5.55 10.87
CA GLY A 125 -16.77 6.26 11.85
C GLY A 125 -15.27 5.99 11.67
N LYS A 126 -14.62 5.42 12.68
CA LYS A 126 -13.19 5.07 12.67
C LYS A 126 -12.86 3.75 11.99
N TRP A 127 -13.86 2.94 11.65
CA TRP A 127 -13.68 1.67 10.95
C TRP A 127 -13.78 1.87 9.46
N SER A 128 -12.89 1.26 8.71
CA SER A 128 -13.03 1.09 7.27
C SER A 128 -12.67 -0.35 6.88
N ALA A 129 -13.26 -0.82 5.78
CA ALA A 129 -13.01 -2.15 5.25
C ALA A 129 -12.98 -2.12 3.74
N ARG A 130 -12.19 -2.99 3.13
CA ARG A 130 -12.18 -3.25 1.69
C ARG A 130 -12.26 -4.75 1.45
N PHE A 131 -13.23 -5.16 0.66
CA PHE A 131 -13.28 -6.46 0.03
C PHE A 131 -12.95 -6.27 -1.44
N GLN A 132 -12.02 -7.05 -1.97
CA GLN A 132 -11.58 -6.91 -3.35
C GLN A 132 -11.42 -8.27 -3.99
N PHE A 133 -12.02 -8.43 -5.19
CA PHE A 133 -11.69 -9.51 -6.11
C PHE A 133 -10.82 -8.94 -7.22
N TYR A 134 -9.69 -9.55 -7.51
CA TYR A 134 -8.80 -9.08 -8.56
C TYR A 134 -8.03 -10.21 -9.23
N HIS A 135 -7.66 -9.93 -10.47
CA HIS A 135 -6.78 -10.76 -11.30
C HIS A 135 -5.38 -10.14 -11.36
N VAL A 136 -4.35 -10.97 -11.30
CA VAL A 136 -2.97 -10.60 -11.57
C VAL A 136 -2.38 -11.56 -12.58
N SER A 137 -1.80 -11.03 -13.65
CA SER A 137 -0.93 -11.78 -14.56
C SER A 137 0.45 -11.13 -14.58
N SER A 138 1.49 -11.94 -14.69
CA SER A 138 2.88 -11.49 -14.71
C SER A 138 3.58 -12.02 -15.95
N HIS A 139 4.48 -11.19 -16.50
CA HIS A 139 5.28 -11.52 -17.67
C HIS A 139 6.73 -11.13 -17.46
N LEU A 140 7.61 -12.09 -17.51
CA LEU A 140 9.05 -11.88 -17.43
C LEU A 140 9.57 -11.25 -18.72
N GLY A 141 10.50 -10.30 -18.61
CA GLY A 141 11.18 -9.72 -19.77
C GLY A 141 12.10 -10.72 -20.46
N GLY A 142 12.07 -10.75 -21.79
CA GLY A 142 12.89 -11.68 -22.59
C GLY A 142 14.39 -11.52 -22.33
N ASP A 143 14.88 -10.27 -22.27
CA ASP A 143 16.28 -9.98 -21.99
C ASP A 143 16.67 -10.45 -20.58
N TYR A 144 15.80 -10.22 -19.59
CA TYR A 144 16.05 -10.70 -18.23
C TYR A 144 16.11 -12.23 -18.17
N ALA A 145 15.24 -12.93 -18.89
CA ALA A 145 15.26 -14.39 -18.96
C ALA A 145 16.61 -14.92 -19.49
N VAL A 146 17.14 -14.27 -20.52
CA VAL A 146 18.45 -14.62 -21.10
C VAL A 146 19.59 -14.30 -20.13
N ILE A 147 19.60 -13.09 -19.55
CA ILE A 147 20.68 -12.63 -18.66
C ILE A 147 20.72 -13.45 -17.36
N SER A 148 19.56 -13.71 -16.76
CA SER A 148 19.46 -14.41 -15.48
C SER A 148 19.45 -15.93 -15.59
N GLY A 149 19.18 -16.47 -16.79
CA GLY A 149 18.90 -17.89 -16.99
C GLY A 149 17.56 -18.37 -16.42
N PHE A 150 16.73 -17.44 -15.95
CA PHE A 150 15.41 -17.77 -15.38
C PHE A 150 14.47 -18.19 -16.51
N GLN A 151 13.78 -19.31 -16.33
CA GLN A 151 12.84 -19.82 -17.33
C GLN A 151 11.46 -19.19 -17.09
N PRO A 152 10.92 -18.41 -18.05
CA PRO A 152 9.57 -17.87 -17.92
C PRO A 152 8.53 -18.98 -17.79
N PHE A 153 7.52 -18.74 -16.97
CA PHE A 153 6.38 -19.64 -16.84
C PHE A 153 5.08 -18.86 -16.81
N HIS A 154 3.99 -19.52 -17.13
CA HIS A 154 2.67 -18.88 -17.06
C HIS A 154 2.35 -18.54 -15.60
N TYR A 155 2.12 -17.25 -15.30
CA TYR A 155 1.70 -16.78 -13.99
C TYR A 155 0.32 -16.11 -14.10
N SER A 156 -0.62 -16.61 -13.32
CA SER A 156 -1.99 -16.08 -13.27
C SER A 156 -2.59 -16.32 -11.88
N ARG A 157 -3.20 -15.32 -11.29
CA ARG A 157 -3.83 -15.35 -9.97
C ARG A 157 -5.20 -14.70 -10.00
N GLU A 158 -6.21 -15.42 -9.51
CA GLU A 158 -7.50 -14.86 -9.12
C GLU A 158 -7.50 -14.76 -7.60
N VAL A 159 -7.71 -13.57 -7.09
CA VAL A 159 -7.47 -13.24 -5.68
C VAL A 159 -8.70 -12.64 -5.05
N VAL A 160 -9.02 -13.08 -3.85
CA VAL A 160 -9.96 -12.41 -2.94
C VAL A 160 -9.18 -11.89 -1.75
N GLN A 161 -9.31 -10.61 -1.46
CA GLN A 161 -8.70 -9.95 -0.30
C GLN A 161 -9.78 -9.28 0.53
N ALA A 162 -9.67 -9.37 1.84
CA ALA A 162 -10.46 -8.61 2.79
C ALA A 162 -9.52 -7.90 3.77
N LEU A 163 -9.58 -6.58 3.82
CA LEU A 163 -8.83 -5.78 4.77
C LEU A 163 -9.80 -4.97 5.64
N VAL A 164 -9.50 -4.89 6.92
CA VAL A 164 -10.18 -4.03 7.88
C VAL A 164 -9.15 -3.07 8.45
N ALA A 165 -9.50 -1.81 8.58
CA ALA A 165 -8.65 -0.78 9.18
C ALA A 165 -9.39 -0.03 10.28
N TYR A 166 -8.63 0.49 11.23
CA TYR A 166 -9.13 1.27 12.34
C TYR A 166 -8.24 2.51 12.56
N ASP A 167 -8.89 3.67 12.60
CA ASP A 167 -8.22 4.96 12.83
C ASP A 167 -8.13 5.20 14.36
N LEU A 168 -6.93 5.06 14.89
CA LEU A 168 -6.58 5.31 16.27
C LEU A 168 -6.38 6.82 16.54
N PRO A 169 -6.36 7.27 17.82
CA PRO A 169 -5.89 8.61 18.18
C PRO A 169 -4.47 8.88 17.66
N HIS A 170 -4.08 10.15 17.59
CA HIS A 170 -2.75 10.60 17.17
C HIS A 170 -2.40 10.30 15.70
N HIS A 171 -3.43 10.23 14.83
CA HIS A 171 -3.27 9.99 13.39
C HIS A 171 -2.54 8.69 13.06
N LEU A 172 -2.76 7.66 13.86
CA LEU A 172 -2.30 6.30 13.63
C LEU A 172 -3.46 5.49 13.07
N ARG A 173 -3.25 4.86 11.93
CA ARG A 173 -4.15 3.86 11.35
C ARG A 173 -3.49 2.51 11.43
N ILE A 174 -4.21 1.48 11.82
CA ILE A 174 -3.80 0.09 11.75
C ILE A 174 -4.73 -0.66 10.82
N TYR A 175 -4.23 -1.67 10.14
CA TYR A 175 -5.04 -2.50 9.26
C TYR A 175 -4.56 -3.95 9.25
N GLY A 176 -5.42 -4.84 8.76
CA GLY A 176 -5.06 -6.23 8.54
C GLY A 176 -6.19 -7.05 7.95
N GLY A 177 -5.83 -8.24 7.48
CA GLY A 177 -6.78 -9.19 6.95
C GLY A 177 -6.17 -10.28 6.08
N PRO A 178 -6.99 -11.24 5.62
CA PRO A 178 -6.56 -12.33 4.77
C PRO A 178 -6.66 -11.98 3.28
N ARG A 179 -5.80 -12.66 2.51
CA ARG A 179 -5.86 -12.78 1.05
C ARG A 179 -5.87 -14.26 0.68
N VAL A 180 -6.71 -14.63 -0.26
CA VAL A 180 -6.86 -16.01 -0.72
C VAL A 180 -6.74 -16.10 -2.23
N LEU A 181 -5.87 -16.97 -2.72
CA LEU A 181 -5.78 -17.30 -4.15
C LEU A 181 -6.89 -18.32 -4.45
N VAL A 182 -8.01 -17.85 -5.03
CA VAL A 182 -9.14 -18.74 -5.42
C VAL A 182 -8.78 -19.57 -6.63
N ARG A 183 -7.99 -19.01 -7.53
CA ARG A 183 -7.38 -19.69 -8.66
C ARG A 183 -5.93 -19.26 -8.80
N THR A 184 -5.03 -20.19 -9.09
CA THR A 184 -3.61 -19.89 -9.18
C THR A 184 -2.92 -20.81 -10.17
N TYR A 185 -2.04 -20.23 -10.96
CA TYR A 185 -1.09 -20.95 -11.80
C TYR A 185 0.30 -20.29 -11.63
N PRO A 186 1.34 -21.05 -11.25
CA PRO A 186 1.31 -22.46 -10.85
C PRO A 186 0.50 -22.70 -9.57
N GLN A 187 0.18 -23.98 -9.28
CA GLN A 187 -0.51 -24.35 -8.04
C GLN A 187 0.42 -24.18 -6.85
N VAL A 188 0.00 -23.39 -5.88
CA VAL A 188 0.78 -23.06 -4.68
C VAL A 188 -0.13 -22.95 -3.45
N GLY A 189 0.45 -22.72 -2.28
CA GLY A 189 -0.29 -22.37 -1.08
C GLY A 189 -1.12 -21.10 -1.28
N ARG A 190 -2.36 -21.09 -0.77
CA ARG A 190 -3.36 -20.11 -1.18
C ARG A 190 -3.50 -18.92 -0.25
N TRP A 191 -3.04 -19.01 0.99
CA TRP A 191 -3.31 -18.01 2.01
C TRP A 191 -2.16 -17.02 2.17
N THR A 192 -2.52 -15.76 2.34
CA THR A 192 -1.66 -14.69 2.82
C THR A 192 -2.37 -13.99 3.97
N LEU A 193 -1.65 -13.70 5.04
CA LEU A 193 -2.09 -12.84 6.11
C LEU A 193 -1.32 -11.53 6.03
N GLN A 194 -2.02 -10.42 6.10
CA GLN A 194 -1.47 -9.07 6.00
C GLN A 194 -1.83 -8.25 7.22
N ALA A 195 -0.89 -7.44 7.71
CA ALA A 195 -1.14 -6.43 8.72
C ALA A 195 -0.13 -5.29 8.55
N GLY A 196 -0.51 -4.09 8.94
CA GLY A 196 0.37 -2.94 8.88
C GLY A 196 -0.16 -1.73 9.62
N SER A 197 0.62 -0.66 9.60
CA SER A 197 0.26 0.60 10.22
C SER A 197 0.71 1.81 9.38
N GLU A 198 0.05 2.94 9.61
CA GLU A 198 0.34 4.22 8.98
C GLU A 198 0.22 5.32 10.03
N TRP A 199 1.30 6.03 10.26
CA TRP A 199 1.36 7.07 11.28
C TRP A 199 1.75 8.42 10.69
N PHE A 200 0.93 9.44 10.93
CA PHE A 200 1.13 10.82 10.51
C PHE A 200 1.32 11.71 11.73
N PRO A 201 2.54 11.89 12.27
CA PRO A 201 2.78 12.69 13.48
C PRO A 201 2.45 14.17 13.23
N PRO A 202 1.49 14.76 13.98
CA PRO A 202 1.13 16.17 13.79
C PRO A 202 2.27 17.15 14.07
N SER A 203 3.13 16.80 15.01
CA SER A 203 4.29 17.61 15.39
C SER A 203 5.35 17.76 14.29
N LEU A 204 5.34 16.84 13.31
CA LEU A 204 6.25 16.81 12.16
C LEU A 204 5.54 17.16 10.86
N SER A 205 4.39 17.84 10.92
CA SER A 205 3.60 18.20 9.76
C SER A 205 3.46 19.70 9.62
N GLY A 206 3.56 20.20 8.38
CA GLY A 206 3.31 21.58 8.02
C GLY A 206 1.91 21.76 7.40
N HIS A 207 1.65 22.97 6.85
CA HIS A 207 0.34 23.31 6.28
C HIS A 207 0.03 22.54 4.98
N HIS A 208 1.05 22.29 4.16
CA HIS A 208 0.90 21.61 2.86
C HIS A 208 1.71 20.31 2.75
N TRP A 209 2.30 19.86 3.82
CA TRP A 209 3.07 18.62 3.85
C TRP A 209 2.90 17.90 5.18
N LYS A 210 2.98 16.59 5.14
CA LYS A 210 2.88 15.71 6.30
C LYS A 210 4.01 14.69 6.26
N PHE A 211 4.75 14.57 7.33
CA PHE A 211 5.62 13.42 7.53
C PHE A 211 4.77 12.19 7.85
N TYR A 212 5.21 11.02 7.44
CA TYR A 212 4.58 9.76 7.83
C TYR A 212 5.60 8.63 7.93
N LEU A 213 5.18 7.59 8.62
CA LEU A 213 5.83 6.29 8.66
C LEU A 213 4.76 5.24 8.38
N ALA A 214 4.98 4.43 7.36
CA ALA A 214 4.12 3.30 7.03
C ALA A 214 4.89 1.98 7.12
N ASP A 215 4.21 0.92 7.55
CA ASP A 215 4.74 -0.44 7.52
C ASP A 215 3.69 -1.43 7.00
N ASP A 216 4.15 -2.52 6.39
CA ASP A 216 3.34 -3.64 5.94
C ASP A 216 4.06 -4.97 6.16
N PHE A 217 3.34 -5.93 6.67
CA PHE A 217 3.79 -7.30 6.94
C PHE A 217 2.86 -8.27 6.22
N GLN A 218 3.42 -9.11 5.38
CA GLN A 218 2.67 -10.15 4.68
C GLN A 218 3.33 -11.51 4.89
N THR A 219 2.62 -12.46 5.48
CA THR A 219 3.09 -13.84 5.58
C THR A 219 2.32 -14.73 4.61
N ARG A 220 3.03 -15.46 3.75
CA ARG A 220 2.49 -16.08 2.55
C ARG A 220 2.70 -17.59 2.56
N GLN A 221 1.61 -18.36 2.45
CA GLN A 221 1.66 -19.82 2.41
C GLN A 221 2.41 -20.36 1.19
N GLU A 222 2.31 -19.68 0.04
CA GLU A 222 2.97 -20.08 -1.20
C GLU A 222 4.50 -20.15 -1.10
N VAL A 223 5.09 -19.52 -0.09
CA VAL A 223 6.52 -19.52 0.22
C VAL A 223 6.78 -19.99 1.64
N ALA A 224 6.05 -21.04 2.07
CA ALA A 224 6.19 -21.68 3.37
C ALA A 224 6.03 -20.71 4.55
N TRP A 225 5.05 -19.80 4.49
CA TRP A 225 4.74 -18.81 5.52
C TRP A 225 5.90 -17.85 5.83
N GLN A 226 6.77 -17.61 4.85
CA GLN A 226 7.77 -16.55 4.99
C GLN A 226 7.11 -15.19 4.98
N THR A 227 7.69 -14.26 5.75
CA THR A 227 7.16 -12.91 5.92
C THR A 227 7.92 -11.92 5.07
N ASN A 228 7.17 -11.11 4.34
CA ASN A 228 7.63 -9.89 3.70
C ASN A 228 7.43 -8.73 4.67
N ILE A 229 8.39 -7.83 4.72
CA ILE A 229 8.38 -6.63 5.56
C ILE A 229 8.72 -5.45 4.67
N SER A 230 7.85 -4.44 4.68
CA SER A 230 8.10 -3.13 4.08
C SER A 230 8.01 -2.05 5.14
N VAL A 231 8.91 -1.07 5.10
CA VAL A 231 8.90 0.11 5.98
C VAL A 231 9.20 1.34 5.14
N GLU A 232 8.33 2.33 5.17
CA GLU A 232 8.35 3.49 4.30
C GLU A 232 8.18 4.80 5.10
N PRO A 233 9.27 5.41 5.55
CA PRO A 233 9.25 6.79 6.04
C PRO A 233 9.17 7.75 4.86
N GLY A 234 8.32 8.77 4.96
CA GLY A 234 8.15 9.68 3.84
C GLY A 234 7.54 11.03 4.19
N ILE A 235 7.44 11.86 3.17
CA ILE A 235 6.75 13.14 3.20
C ILE A 235 5.67 13.13 2.13
N GLN A 236 4.46 13.47 2.51
CA GLN A 236 3.31 13.62 1.64
C GLN A 236 2.97 15.10 1.49
N TRP A 237 2.84 15.57 0.25
CA TRP A 237 2.30 16.88 -0.07
C TRP A 237 0.81 16.81 -0.29
N THR A 238 0.11 17.85 0.19
CA THR A 238 -1.36 17.93 0.08
C THR A 238 -1.76 19.24 -0.54
N THR A 239 -2.93 19.24 -1.22
CA THR A 239 -3.61 20.46 -1.65
C THR A 239 -4.04 21.29 -0.43
N GLY A 240 -4.51 22.54 -0.66
CA GLY A 240 -5.15 23.35 0.38
C GLY A 240 -6.40 22.73 0.99
N LYS A 241 -7.00 21.72 0.34
CA LYS A 241 -8.11 20.90 0.85
C LYS A 241 -7.66 19.68 1.62
N GLY A 242 -6.34 19.42 1.70
CA GLY A 242 -5.78 18.28 2.40
C GLY A 242 -5.69 16.98 1.59
N GLU A 243 -6.01 17.01 0.29
CA GLU A 243 -5.92 15.87 -0.61
C GLU A 243 -4.44 15.59 -0.96
N PRO A 244 -4.00 14.32 -0.96
CA PRO A 244 -2.62 13.98 -1.33
C PRO A 244 -2.36 14.29 -2.81
N VAL A 245 -1.21 14.91 -3.09
CA VAL A 245 -0.76 15.23 -4.46
C VAL A 245 0.42 14.36 -4.85
N ALA A 246 1.41 14.26 -3.95
CA ALA A 246 2.60 13.48 -4.18
C ALA A 246 3.20 13.02 -2.85
N ARG A 247 4.00 11.96 -2.90
CA ARG A 247 4.80 11.45 -1.79
C ARG A 247 6.23 11.20 -2.26
N VAL A 248 7.19 11.49 -1.40
CA VAL A 248 8.58 11.05 -1.52
C VAL A 248 8.91 10.26 -0.27
N GLU A 249 9.38 9.06 -0.44
CA GLU A 249 9.60 8.15 0.68
C GLU A 249 10.86 7.29 0.50
N GLY A 250 11.48 6.93 1.60
CA GLY A 250 12.44 5.85 1.67
C GLY A 250 11.70 4.52 1.59
N TRP A 251 12.32 3.53 1.00
CA TRP A 251 11.78 2.18 0.86
C TRP A 251 12.76 1.16 1.41
N PHE A 252 12.37 0.51 2.49
CA PHE A 252 13.12 -0.57 3.13
C PHE A 252 12.30 -1.84 3.01
N TYR A 253 12.78 -2.80 2.24
CA TYR A 253 12.06 -4.03 1.96
C TYR A 253 12.91 -5.26 2.24
N SER A 254 12.30 -6.28 2.83
CA SER A 254 12.89 -7.60 3.01
C SER A 254 11.83 -8.69 2.88
N GLY A 255 11.89 -9.48 1.82
CA GLY A 255 10.88 -10.50 1.57
C GLY A 255 11.08 -11.21 0.25
N GLN A 256 10.01 -11.80 -0.26
CA GLN A 256 9.94 -12.32 -1.62
C GLN A 256 9.68 -11.17 -2.58
N GLU A 257 10.25 -11.28 -3.76
CA GLU A 257 10.09 -10.29 -4.80
C GLU A 257 8.59 -10.01 -5.06
N PRO A 258 8.17 -8.72 -5.18
CA PRO A 258 6.77 -8.40 -5.37
C PRO A 258 6.22 -8.81 -6.75
N PHE A 259 7.09 -8.99 -7.75
CA PHE A 259 6.67 -9.40 -9.10
C PHE A 259 6.26 -10.86 -9.18
N GLY A 260 5.16 -11.11 -9.88
CA GLY A 260 4.48 -12.39 -9.86
C GLY A 260 5.31 -13.59 -10.29
N GLU A 261 5.98 -13.58 -11.45
CA GLU A 261 6.83 -14.71 -11.87
C GLU A 261 8.06 -14.90 -10.97
N LEU A 262 8.48 -13.86 -10.25
CA LEU A 262 9.62 -13.89 -9.34
C LEU A 262 9.22 -14.12 -7.86
N TYR A 263 7.97 -14.43 -7.59
CA TYR A 263 7.36 -14.52 -6.25
C TYR A 263 8.11 -15.38 -5.23
N ALA A 264 8.90 -16.37 -5.68
CA ALA A 264 9.67 -17.24 -4.81
C ALA A 264 11.10 -16.75 -4.56
N ARG A 265 11.55 -15.75 -5.33
CA ARG A 265 12.86 -15.14 -5.17
C ARG A 265 12.85 -14.20 -3.97
N ARG A 266 13.89 -14.28 -3.16
CA ARG A 266 14.01 -13.43 -1.98
C ARG A 266 14.93 -12.25 -2.27
N GLU A 267 14.51 -11.07 -1.81
CA GLU A 267 15.31 -9.86 -1.93
C GLU A 267 15.34 -9.05 -0.62
N ARG A 268 16.32 -8.17 -0.55
CA ARG A 268 16.42 -7.10 0.44
C ARG A 268 16.83 -5.85 -0.29
N VAL A 269 16.02 -4.82 -0.17
CA VAL A 269 16.23 -3.58 -0.90
C VAL A 269 16.14 -2.41 0.05
N VAL A 270 17.03 -1.45 -0.17
CA VAL A 270 16.94 -0.10 0.36
C VAL A 270 16.90 0.83 -0.84
N GLY A 271 15.91 1.68 -0.89
CA GLY A 271 15.67 2.54 -2.03
C GLY A 271 14.88 3.78 -1.67
N ALA A 272 14.43 4.46 -2.69
CA ALA A 272 13.54 5.59 -2.59
C ALA A 272 12.47 5.51 -3.67
N GLN A 273 11.30 6.08 -3.39
CA GLN A 273 10.22 6.16 -4.38
C GLN A 273 9.51 7.50 -4.33
N VAL A 274 8.96 7.86 -5.48
CA VAL A 274 8.06 8.98 -5.66
C VAL A 274 6.72 8.42 -6.11
N ILE A 275 5.66 8.79 -5.41
CA ILE A 275 4.29 8.39 -5.72
C ILE A 275 3.51 9.65 -6.05
N PHE A 276 2.80 9.62 -7.16
CA PHE A 276 1.93 10.69 -7.61
C PHE A 276 0.47 10.27 -7.44
N THR A 277 -0.36 11.20 -7.04
CA THR A 277 -1.80 11.03 -7.20
C THR A 277 -2.15 11.72 -8.51
N LEU A 278 -2.19 10.94 -9.60
CA LEU A 278 -2.70 11.46 -10.85
C LEU A 278 -4.16 11.82 -10.61
N GLU A 279 -4.37 13.12 -10.45
CA GLU A 279 -5.71 13.66 -10.21
C GLU A 279 -6.66 13.16 -11.28
N PRO A 280 -7.88 12.87 -10.90
CA PRO A 280 -8.92 12.36 -11.77
C PRO A 280 -9.45 13.43 -12.72
N ALA A 281 -8.64 13.89 -13.64
CA ALA A 281 -9.19 14.48 -14.86
C ALA A 281 -10.23 13.53 -15.51
N LEU A 282 -10.09 12.22 -15.27
CA LEU A 282 -11.07 11.19 -15.61
C LEU A 282 -12.30 11.17 -14.68
N LYS A 283 -12.19 11.57 -13.40
CA LYS A 283 -13.36 11.68 -12.51
C LYS A 283 -14.32 12.78 -12.99
N SER A 284 -13.82 13.89 -13.52
CA SER A 284 -14.66 14.98 -14.01
C SER A 284 -15.43 14.64 -15.30
N ILE A 285 -14.97 13.68 -16.08
CA ILE A 285 -15.62 13.27 -17.34
C ILE A 285 -16.87 12.41 -17.08
N ILE A 286 -16.88 11.64 -16.00
CA ILE A 286 -17.96 10.68 -15.70
C ILE A 286 -19.07 11.30 -14.83
N LEU A 287 -18.77 12.30 -13.99
CA LEU A 287 -19.72 12.89 -13.04
C LEU A 287 -20.52 14.09 -13.57
N HIS A 288 -20.34 14.52 -14.82
CA HIS A 288 -21.10 15.63 -15.41
C HIS A 288 -22.30 15.18 -16.26
N ARG A 289 -22.85 14.00 -16.01
CA ARG A 289 -24.16 13.62 -16.52
C ARG A 289 -25.05 13.17 -15.36
N HIS A 290 -25.60 14.15 -14.68
CA HIS A 290 -27.01 14.18 -14.17
C HIS A 290 -27.20 15.39 -13.27
#